data_8228eba371eb0365e234901d06eac649
#
_entry.id   8228eba371eb0365e234901d06eac649
#
_cell.length_a   1.000
_cell.length_b   1.000
_cell.length_c   1.000
_cell.angle_alpha   90.00
_cell.angle_beta   90.00
_cell.angle_gamma   90.00
#
_symmetry.space_group_name_H-M   'P 1'
#
loop_
_entity.id
_entity.type
_entity.pdbx_description
1 polymer ?
#
loop_
_entity_poly.entity_id
_entity_poly.type
_entity_poly.pdbx_seq_one_letter_code
_entity_poly.pdbx_strand_id
1 'polypeptide(L)'
;MNTQQLKRHCLQFPGAVQTEYGAPSNILVYAVEGKTYAYFKTSAPEQWRFSVRVTPDRFIELTDVPGVKPARFRARHHWVTIVNVNTFPADYLTELVAGSYRRAVESLTKARQKALKASAPQHACFDAAVRQEP
;
A
#
# COMPACT_ATOMS: atom_id res chain seq x y z
N MET A 1 -12.53 2.53 8.01
CA MET A 1 -11.63 3.59 7.52
C MET A 1 -12.11 4.02 6.14
N ASN A 2 -12.16 5.32 5.92
CA ASN A 2 -12.59 5.84 4.61
C ASN A 2 -11.39 6.13 3.72
N THR A 3 -11.64 6.54 2.47
CA THR A 3 -10.59 6.80 1.49
C THR A 3 -9.59 7.86 1.96
N GLN A 4 -10.07 8.94 2.57
CA GLN A 4 -9.19 10.01 3.04
C GLN A 4 -8.28 9.55 4.18
N GLN A 5 -8.82 8.78 5.11
CA GLN A 5 -8.02 8.21 6.20
C GLN A 5 -6.95 7.26 5.65
N LEU A 6 -7.32 6.44 4.67
CA LEU A 6 -6.39 5.50 4.06
C LEU A 6 -5.27 6.23 3.30
N LYS A 7 -5.60 7.31 2.61
CA LYS A 7 -4.59 8.14 1.92
C LYS A 7 -3.56 8.67 2.92
N ARG A 8 -4.02 9.19 4.04
CA ARG A 8 -3.13 9.70 5.09
C ARG A 8 -2.26 8.57 5.66
N HIS A 9 -2.86 7.41 5.87
CA HIS A 9 -2.13 6.25 6.38
C HIS A 9 -1.01 5.83 5.43
N CYS A 10 -1.31 5.76 4.13
CA CYS A 10 -0.31 5.38 3.13
C CYS A 10 0.86 6.36 3.06
N LEU A 11 0.60 7.64 3.32
CA LEU A 11 1.61 8.68 3.17
C LEU A 11 2.50 8.86 4.39
N GLN A 12 2.17 8.26 5.53
CA GLN A 12 2.93 8.48 6.76
C GLN A 12 4.19 7.63 6.90
N PHE A 13 4.40 6.67 6.03
CA PHE A 13 5.59 5.80 6.10
C PHE A 13 6.86 6.57 5.71
N PRO A 14 8.02 6.22 6.31
CA PRO A 14 9.29 6.87 5.96
C PRO A 14 9.60 6.79 4.47
N GLY A 15 9.91 7.92 3.87
CA GLY A 15 10.26 8.00 2.45
C GLY A 15 9.09 7.88 1.50
N ALA A 16 7.85 7.89 2.01
CA ALA A 16 6.66 7.75 1.17
C ALA A 16 6.49 8.94 0.22
N VAL A 17 6.28 8.64 -1.05
CA VAL A 17 6.04 9.65 -2.10
C VAL A 17 4.71 9.35 -2.76
N GLN A 18 3.85 10.37 -2.84
CA GLN A 18 2.55 10.28 -3.49
C GLN A 18 2.65 10.91 -4.88
N THR A 19 2.22 10.20 -5.91
CA THR A 19 2.23 10.71 -7.27
C THR A 19 0.91 10.39 -7.96
N GLU A 20 0.29 11.41 -8.54
CA GLU A 20 -0.94 11.22 -9.30
C GLU A 20 -0.62 11.17 -10.80
N TYR A 21 -1.12 10.13 -11.47
CA TYR A 21 -1.00 9.97 -12.92
C TYR A 21 -2.38 10.16 -13.54
N GLY A 22 -2.49 11.09 -14.48
CA GLY A 22 -3.73 11.33 -15.21
C GLY A 22 -3.99 10.29 -16.29
N ALA A 23 -4.90 10.63 -17.21
CA ALA A 23 -5.24 9.73 -18.32
C ALA A 23 -4.01 9.34 -19.12
N PRO A 24 -3.93 8.09 -19.61
CA PRO A 24 -4.94 7.03 -19.51
C PRO A 24 -4.86 6.21 -18.23
N SER A 25 -3.81 6.36 -17.44
CA SER A 25 -3.60 5.52 -16.25
C SER A 25 -4.62 5.78 -15.14
N ASN A 26 -4.86 7.05 -14.82
CA ASN A 26 -5.82 7.46 -13.80
C ASN A 26 -5.60 6.73 -12.48
N ILE A 27 -4.39 6.87 -11.90
CA ILE A 27 -4.04 6.25 -10.62
C ILE A 27 -3.31 7.24 -9.72
N LEU A 28 -3.49 7.05 -8.41
CA LEU A 28 -2.78 7.77 -7.37
C LEU A 28 -1.87 6.76 -6.67
N VAL A 29 -0.56 6.93 -6.79
CA VAL A 29 0.43 5.94 -6.40
C VAL A 29 1.19 6.36 -5.16
N TYR A 30 1.46 5.40 -4.27
CA TYR A 30 2.34 5.57 -3.10
C TYR A 30 3.55 4.68 -3.28
N ALA A 31 4.73 5.27 -3.22
CA ALA A 31 5.97 4.55 -3.47
C ALA A 31 7.06 4.96 -2.47
N VAL A 32 8.04 4.07 -2.27
CA VAL A 32 9.24 4.35 -1.48
C VAL A 32 10.45 4.00 -2.34
N GLU A 33 11.35 4.96 -2.54
CA GLU A 33 12.55 4.78 -3.37
C GLU A 33 12.21 4.15 -4.73
N GLY A 34 11.13 4.63 -5.35
CA GLY A 34 10.70 4.14 -6.65
C GLY A 34 9.94 2.82 -6.64
N LYS A 35 9.74 2.19 -5.48
CA LYS A 35 8.99 0.94 -5.37
C LYS A 35 7.57 1.21 -4.91
N THR A 36 6.60 0.97 -5.79
CA THR A 36 5.17 1.17 -5.48
C THR A 36 4.70 0.13 -4.46
N TYR A 37 4.01 0.59 -3.42
CA TYR A 37 3.45 -0.33 -2.42
C TYR A 37 1.93 -0.21 -2.28
N ALA A 38 1.30 0.80 -2.88
CA ALA A 38 -0.15 0.95 -2.85
C ALA A 38 -0.59 1.92 -3.93
N TYR A 39 -1.80 1.77 -4.45
CA TYR A 39 -2.35 2.75 -5.37
C TYR A 39 -3.87 2.72 -5.37
N PHE A 40 -4.48 3.87 -5.68
CA PHE A 40 -5.92 4.02 -5.90
C PHE A 40 -6.20 4.23 -7.37
N LYS A 41 -7.38 3.80 -7.81
CA LYS A 41 -7.89 4.22 -9.12
C LYS A 41 -8.62 5.55 -8.94
N THR A 42 -8.31 6.55 -9.77
CA THR A 42 -8.89 7.89 -9.62
C THR A 42 -10.11 8.16 -10.49
N SER A 43 -10.48 7.21 -11.37
CA SER A 43 -11.61 7.39 -12.30
C SER A 43 -12.65 6.27 -12.17
N ALA A 44 -13.88 6.54 -12.63
CA ALA A 44 -14.91 5.53 -12.73
C ALA A 44 -14.57 4.54 -13.85
N PRO A 45 -15.04 3.26 -13.81
CA PRO A 45 -15.81 2.67 -12.71
C PRO A 45 -14.92 2.33 -11.50
N GLU A 46 -15.56 2.09 -10.38
CA GLU A 46 -14.87 1.71 -9.13
C GLU A 46 -13.84 2.76 -8.70
N GLN A 47 -14.21 4.04 -8.80
CA GLN A 47 -13.35 5.12 -8.35
C GLN A 47 -12.94 4.91 -6.89
N TRP A 48 -11.65 5.10 -6.61
CA TRP A 48 -11.01 4.91 -5.30
C TRP A 48 -10.89 3.46 -4.87
N ARG A 49 -11.05 2.50 -5.79
CA ARG A 49 -10.65 1.13 -5.46
C ARG A 49 -9.15 1.13 -5.14
N PHE A 50 -8.78 0.31 -4.17
CA PHE A 50 -7.44 0.33 -3.60
C PHE A 50 -6.70 -0.97 -3.88
N SER A 51 -5.47 -0.87 -4.34
CA SER A 51 -4.66 -2.05 -4.65
C SER A 51 -3.40 -2.07 -3.78
N VAL A 52 -3.05 -3.25 -3.31
CA VAL A 52 -1.92 -3.46 -2.40
C VAL A 52 -1.35 -4.85 -2.64
N ARG A 53 -0.04 -5.00 -2.43
CA ARG A 53 0.63 -6.29 -2.61
C ARG A 53 0.59 -7.08 -1.30
N VAL A 54 0.27 -8.37 -1.42
CA VAL A 54 0.15 -9.26 -0.25
C VAL A 54 1.01 -10.50 -0.42
N THR A 55 1.11 -11.33 0.62
CA THR A 55 1.80 -12.62 0.52
C THR A 55 0.99 -13.57 -0.35
N PRO A 56 1.62 -14.64 -0.90
CA PRO A 56 0.88 -15.64 -1.68
C PRO A 56 -0.28 -16.25 -0.92
N ASP A 57 -0.10 -16.56 0.37
CA ASP A 57 -1.17 -17.13 1.19
C ASP A 57 -2.34 -16.15 1.34
N ARG A 58 -2.05 -14.89 1.61
CA ARG A 58 -3.08 -13.88 1.74
C ARG A 58 -3.77 -13.60 0.42
N PHE A 59 -3.06 -13.70 -0.69
CA PHE A 59 -3.65 -13.53 -2.01
C PHE A 59 -4.76 -14.55 -2.24
N ILE A 60 -4.51 -15.82 -1.92
CA ILE A 60 -5.49 -16.89 -2.06
C ILE A 60 -6.69 -16.64 -1.15
N GLU A 61 -6.44 -16.32 0.10
CA GLU A 61 -7.45 -16.03 1.11
C GLU A 61 -8.34 -14.85 0.72
N LEU A 62 -7.69 -13.73 0.36
CA LEU A 62 -8.39 -12.49 0.09
C LEU A 62 -9.19 -12.50 -1.20
N THR A 63 -8.72 -13.19 -2.23
CA THR A 63 -9.44 -13.22 -3.49
C THR A 63 -10.72 -14.05 -3.43
N ASP A 64 -10.93 -14.77 -2.31
CA ASP A 64 -12.19 -15.45 -2.03
C ASP A 64 -13.20 -14.55 -1.30
N VAL A 65 -12.77 -13.39 -0.83
CA VAL A 65 -13.63 -12.48 -0.06
C VAL A 65 -14.42 -11.58 -1.02
N PRO A 66 -15.75 -11.46 -0.83
CA PRO A 66 -16.53 -10.52 -1.66
C PRO A 66 -15.96 -9.10 -1.57
N GLY A 67 -15.84 -8.44 -2.70
CA GLY A 67 -15.30 -7.09 -2.77
C GLY A 67 -13.79 -7.01 -2.90
N VAL A 68 -13.11 -8.16 -2.94
CA VAL A 68 -11.67 -8.24 -3.18
C VAL A 68 -11.43 -9.09 -4.42
N LYS A 69 -10.59 -8.61 -5.31
CA LYS A 69 -10.30 -9.34 -6.55
C LYS A 69 -8.81 -9.21 -6.90
N PRO A 70 -8.28 -10.11 -7.75
CA PRO A 70 -6.90 -9.97 -8.21
C PRO A 70 -6.74 -8.63 -8.93
N ALA A 71 -5.63 -7.94 -8.68
CA ALA A 71 -5.38 -6.67 -9.34
C ALA A 71 -5.09 -6.89 -10.81
N ARG A 72 -5.70 -6.08 -11.65
CA ARG A 72 -5.54 -6.17 -13.10
C ARG A 72 -4.06 -5.94 -13.45
N PHE A 73 -3.51 -6.84 -14.28
CA PHE A 73 -2.11 -6.81 -14.75
C PHE A 73 -1.05 -7.07 -13.68
N ARG A 74 -1.44 -7.18 -12.39
CA ARG A 74 -0.48 -7.39 -11.30
C ARG A 74 -0.81 -8.60 -10.44
N ALA A 75 -1.79 -9.41 -10.84
CA ALA A 75 -2.22 -10.57 -10.05
C ALA A 75 -1.09 -11.59 -9.84
N ARG A 76 -0.22 -11.80 -10.82
CA ARG A 76 0.86 -12.79 -10.71
C ARG A 76 1.91 -12.40 -9.68
N HIS A 77 1.93 -11.13 -9.26
CA HIS A 77 2.82 -10.64 -8.21
C HIS A 77 2.08 -10.48 -6.88
N HIS A 78 0.89 -11.09 -6.79
CA HIS A 78 0.07 -11.13 -5.58
C HIS A 78 -0.46 -9.76 -5.16
N TRP A 79 -0.80 -8.93 -6.14
CA TRP A 79 -1.52 -7.69 -5.89
C TRP A 79 -3.01 -7.96 -5.88
N VAL A 80 -3.71 -7.41 -4.89
CA VAL A 80 -5.18 -7.51 -4.78
C VAL A 80 -5.78 -6.12 -4.86
N THR A 81 -7.04 -6.05 -5.32
CA THR A 81 -7.80 -4.82 -5.38
C THR A 81 -9.00 -4.93 -4.46
N ILE A 82 -9.14 -3.99 -3.54
CA ILE A 82 -10.28 -3.85 -2.64
C ILE A 82 -11.19 -2.80 -3.25
N VAL A 83 -12.39 -3.20 -3.67
CA VAL A 83 -13.29 -2.34 -4.42
C VAL A 83 -13.80 -1.17 -3.55
N ASN A 84 -14.16 -1.47 -2.30
CA ASN A 84 -14.66 -0.45 -1.39
C ASN A 84 -14.00 -0.57 -0.02
N VAL A 85 -13.05 0.32 0.25
CA VAL A 85 -12.29 0.28 1.51
C VAL A 85 -13.15 0.57 2.73
N ASN A 86 -14.28 1.28 2.56
CA ASN A 86 -15.16 1.60 3.68
C ASN A 86 -15.79 0.36 4.30
N THR A 87 -15.94 -0.70 3.55
CA THR A 87 -16.56 -1.95 4.02
C THR A 87 -15.55 -2.99 4.49
N PHE A 88 -14.26 -2.68 4.38
CA PHE A 88 -13.19 -3.61 4.74
C PHE A 88 -12.70 -3.30 6.17
N PRO A 89 -12.36 -4.34 6.98
CA PRO A 89 -11.89 -4.10 8.37
C PRO A 89 -10.66 -3.18 8.39
N ALA A 90 -10.76 -2.08 9.14
CA ALA A 90 -9.72 -1.06 9.17
C ALA A 90 -8.37 -1.60 9.67
N ASP A 91 -8.39 -2.39 10.75
CA ASP A 91 -7.16 -2.94 11.31
C ASP A 91 -6.45 -3.86 10.34
N TYR A 92 -7.21 -4.69 9.62
CA TYR A 92 -6.66 -5.59 8.62
C TYR A 92 -6.09 -4.79 7.45
N LEU A 93 -6.80 -3.74 7.04
CA LEU A 93 -6.37 -2.87 5.95
C LEU A 93 -5.04 -2.20 6.26
N THR A 94 -4.88 -1.65 7.46
CA THR A 94 -3.63 -1.02 7.87
C THR A 94 -2.48 -2.04 7.92
N GLU A 95 -2.78 -3.26 8.34
CA GLU A 95 -1.79 -4.33 8.35
C GLU A 95 -1.33 -4.69 6.93
N LEU A 96 -2.26 -4.75 5.99
CA LEU A 96 -1.94 -5.06 4.59
C LEU A 96 -1.03 -3.98 3.98
N VAL A 97 -1.34 -2.72 4.24
CA VAL A 97 -0.53 -1.60 3.74
C VAL A 97 0.88 -1.65 4.33
N ALA A 98 0.99 -1.86 5.64
CA ALA A 98 2.29 -1.96 6.31
C ALA A 98 3.12 -3.11 5.76
N GLY A 99 2.48 -4.26 5.49
CA GLY A 99 3.15 -5.41 4.90
C GLY A 99 3.64 -5.14 3.48
N SER A 100 2.84 -4.45 2.69
CA SER A 100 3.20 -4.09 1.32
C SER A 100 4.38 -3.11 1.30
N TYR A 101 4.33 -2.09 2.19
CA TYR A 101 5.42 -1.14 2.34
C TYR A 101 6.72 -1.86 2.74
N ARG A 102 6.65 -2.73 3.75
CA ARG A 102 7.81 -3.49 4.23
C ARG A 102 8.42 -4.33 3.12
N ARG A 103 7.59 -4.97 2.30
CA ARG A 103 8.07 -5.76 1.16
C ARG A 103 8.78 -4.87 0.13
N ALA A 104 8.26 -3.67 -0.11
CA ALA A 104 8.89 -2.72 -1.02
C ALA A 104 10.26 -2.31 -0.50
N VAL A 105 10.38 -2.02 0.79
CA VAL A 105 11.65 -1.66 1.42
C VAL A 105 12.65 -2.81 1.34
N GLU A 106 12.19 -4.02 1.63
CA GLU A 106 13.06 -5.21 1.58
C GLU A 106 13.60 -5.50 0.18
N SER A 107 12.93 -5.00 -0.85
CA SER A 107 13.41 -5.16 -2.23
C SER A 107 14.51 -4.17 -2.60
N LEU A 108 14.78 -3.19 -1.74
CA LEU A 108 15.83 -2.21 -1.97
C LEU A 108 17.20 -2.78 -1.58
N THR A 109 18.27 -2.18 -2.10
CA THR A 109 19.62 -2.53 -1.65
C THR A 109 19.78 -2.19 -0.17
N LYS A 110 20.70 -2.85 0.50
CA LYS A 110 20.95 -2.59 1.93
C LYS A 110 21.40 -1.15 2.17
N ALA A 111 22.16 -0.58 1.24
CA ALA A 111 22.59 0.80 1.34
C ALA A 111 21.41 1.77 1.32
N ARG A 112 20.43 1.52 0.42
CA ARG A 112 19.22 2.35 0.35
C ARG A 112 18.35 2.17 1.58
N GLN A 113 18.22 0.94 2.09
CA GLN A 113 17.47 0.68 3.30
C GLN A 113 18.07 1.45 4.48
N LYS A 114 19.39 1.44 4.59
CA LYS A 114 20.09 2.16 5.66
C LYS A 114 19.89 3.67 5.54
N ALA A 115 20.01 4.21 4.32
CA ALA A 115 19.80 5.64 4.08
C ALA A 115 18.37 6.06 4.43
N LEU A 116 17.40 5.22 4.12
CA LEU A 116 16.01 5.48 4.43
C LEU A 116 15.77 5.54 5.93
N LYS A 117 16.35 4.61 6.68
CA LYS A 117 16.24 4.61 8.14
C LYS A 117 16.88 5.86 8.75
N ALA A 118 18.03 6.27 8.22
CA ALA A 118 18.74 7.44 8.71
C ALA A 118 17.97 8.73 8.49
N SER A 119 17.16 8.81 7.42
CA SER A 119 16.37 9.99 7.09
C SER A 119 14.96 9.96 7.65
N ALA A 120 14.54 8.86 8.28
CA ALA A 120 13.19 8.72 8.81
C ALA A 120 12.96 9.65 10.01
N PRO A 121 11.73 10.18 10.14
CA PRO A 121 11.42 10.99 11.32
C PRO A 121 11.55 10.19 12.60
N GLN A 122 12.03 10.82 13.64
CA GLN A 122 12.26 10.18 14.94
C GLN A 122 10.99 9.64 15.58
N HIS A 123 9.89 10.27 15.34
CA HIS A 123 8.63 9.94 15.98
C HIS A 123 7.85 8.85 15.26
N ALA A 124 8.31 8.41 14.33
CA ALA A 124 7.49 7.43 13.59
C ALA A 124 7.62 6.03 14.18
N CYS A 125 7.51 6.42 14.72
CA CYS A 125 7.47 5.48 14.70
C CYS A 125 7.43 4.47 14.67
N PHE A 126 7.58 4.47 14.89
CA PHE A 126 7.58 3.65 14.53
C PHE A 126 7.56 2.79 14.72
N ASP A 127 7.65 3.02 15.16
CA ASP A 127 7.61 2.59 15.08
C ASP A 127 7.29 1.78 15.00
N ALA A 128 7.33 1.97 15.49
CA ALA A 128 7.01 1.60 15.11
C ALA A 128 6.81 0.85 14.79
N ALA A 129 6.78 1.02 15.21
CA ALA A 129 6.64 0.80 14.52
C ALA A 129 6.60 0.16 14.20
N VAL A 130 6.66 0.38 14.78
CA VAL A 130 6.71 0.36 14.24
C VAL A 130 6.55 -0.12 14.26
N ARG A 131 6.42 -0.02 14.85
CA ARG A 131 6.32 0.11 14.74
C ARG A 131 6.08 -0.35 14.52
N GLN A 132 5.93 -0.34 14.94
CA GLN A 132 5.76 -0.22 14.54
C GLN A 132 5.73 -0.67 14.22
N GLU A 133 5.74 -0.83 14.75
CA GLU A 133 5.79 -0.79 14.28
C GLU A 133 5.93 -1.14 14.02
N PRO A 134 5.57 -1.04 14.42
CA PRO A 134 5.67 -1.11 14.04
C PRO A 134 5.84 -1.36 13.75
#